data_bc5d141da3a43398ad22256b8a13d697
#
_entry.id   bc5d141da3a43398ad22256b8a13d697
#
_cell.length_a   1.000
_cell.length_b   1.000
_cell.length_c   1.000
_cell.angle_alpha   90.00
_cell.angle_beta   90.00
_cell.angle_gamma   90.00
#
_symmetry.space_group_name_H-M   'P 1'
#
loop_
_entity.id
_entity.type
_entity.pdbx_description
1 polymer ?
#
loop_
_entity_poly.entity_id
_entity_poly.type
_entity_poly.pdbx_seq_one_letter_code
_entity_poly.pdbx_strand_id
1 'polypeptide(L)'
;KLALTSKVMQKMFGVNTSFKGNLFSKTILKGNQNISLENYGRLGIEFELAIEIGEDFGSIFKNMTVEECMSKVSAVYPAFELIDDRNADYSKVNLISTTADNSWNANTVLGSKSKNFSHLDFSTNDVFKTVNGKTEKSVTGEALENPFNAVIWMAEFLNNRGSELKKGQIVMTGSTFPTYFPQKGDRLEYEILDVGKTKINIV
;
A
#
# COMPACT_ATOMS: atom_id res chain seq x y z
N LYS A 1 -6.57 2.72 -1.98
CA LYS A 1 -5.43 1.84 -2.26
C LYS A 1 -5.34 1.50 -3.73
N LEU A 2 -4.17 1.20 -4.22
CA LEU A 2 -3.93 0.63 -5.53
C LEU A 2 -3.66 -0.87 -5.41
N ALA A 3 -4.22 -1.66 -6.31
CA ALA A 3 -4.03 -3.09 -6.39
C ALA A 3 -3.51 -3.49 -7.77
N LEU A 4 -2.90 -4.68 -7.88
CA LEU A 4 -2.21 -5.20 -9.06
C LEU A 4 -1.10 -4.24 -9.54
N THR A 5 -0.26 -3.82 -8.61
CA THR A 5 0.86 -2.91 -8.89
C THR A 5 2.05 -3.61 -9.55
N SER A 6 2.12 -4.94 -9.54
CA SER A 6 3.18 -5.71 -10.19
C SER A 6 2.74 -6.36 -11.50
N LYS A 7 3.65 -6.47 -12.46
CA LYS A 7 3.45 -7.17 -13.75
C LYS A 7 3.04 -8.63 -13.56
N VAL A 8 3.54 -9.29 -12.51
CA VAL A 8 3.21 -10.69 -12.18
C VAL A 8 1.74 -10.81 -11.83
N MET A 9 1.23 -9.94 -10.95
CA MET A 9 -0.18 -9.96 -10.55
C MET A 9 -1.09 -9.56 -11.71
N GLN A 10 -0.73 -8.55 -12.51
CA GLN A 10 -1.48 -8.18 -13.71
C GLN A 10 -1.62 -9.36 -14.68
N LYS A 11 -0.53 -10.09 -14.92
CA LYS A 11 -0.55 -11.28 -15.77
C LYS A 11 -1.43 -12.40 -15.21
N MET A 12 -1.39 -12.63 -13.89
CA MET A 12 -2.23 -13.64 -13.23
C MET A 12 -3.73 -13.36 -13.45
N PHE A 13 -4.13 -12.09 -13.38
CA PHE A 13 -5.51 -11.66 -13.59
C PHE A 13 -5.88 -11.42 -15.06
N GLY A 14 -4.94 -11.62 -16.00
CA GLY A 14 -5.17 -11.40 -17.44
C GLY A 14 -5.43 -9.94 -17.80
N VAL A 15 -4.87 -8.99 -17.04
CA VAL A 15 -5.03 -7.55 -17.25
C VAL A 15 -3.68 -6.87 -17.42
N ASN A 16 -3.68 -5.64 -17.93
CA ASN A 16 -2.47 -4.83 -18.13
C ASN A 16 -2.51 -3.50 -17.37
N THR A 17 -3.39 -3.39 -16.39
CA THR A 17 -3.59 -2.18 -15.59
C THR A 17 -3.83 -2.52 -14.12
N SER A 18 -3.52 -1.57 -13.27
CA SER A 18 -3.91 -1.59 -11.86
C SER A 18 -5.41 -1.30 -11.70
N PHE A 19 -5.95 -1.54 -10.53
CA PHE A 19 -7.30 -1.10 -10.15
C PHE A 19 -7.32 -0.57 -8.72
N LYS A 20 -8.36 0.16 -8.37
CA LYS A 20 -8.48 0.76 -7.05
C LYS A 20 -9.33 -0.05 -6.09
N GLY A 21 -8.96 -0.06 -4.81
CA GLY A 21 -9.83 -0.32 -3.67
C GLY A 21 -9.99 0.92 -2.80
N ASN A 22 -10.87 0.84 -1.82
CA ASN A 22 -11.10 1.89 -0.85
C ASN A 22 -10.40 1.54 0.49
N LEU A 23 -9.89 2.56 1.17
CA LEU A 23 -9.52 2.49 2.58
C LEU A 23 -10.62 3.16 3.39
N PHE A 24 -11.10 2.48 4.41
CA PHE A 24 -12.13 3.03 5.29
C PHE A 24 -11.47 3.56 6.57
N SER A 25 -11.84 4.75 7.00
CA SER A 25 -11.24 5.39 8.18
C SER A 25 -11.30 4.52 9.44
N LYS A 26 -12.33 3.68 9.56
CA LYS A 26 -12.52 2.75 10.69
C LYS A 26 -11.53 1.57 10.68
N THR A 27 -10.93 1.24 9.54
CA THR A 27 -9.98 0.13 9.38
C THR A 27 -8.53 0.59 9.31
N ILE A 28 -8.28 1.90 9.46
CA ILE A 28 -6.93 2.45 9.55
C ILE A 28 -6.49 2.47 11.01
N LEU A 29 -5.51 1.65 11.33
CA LEU A 29 -4.86 1.53 12.63
C LEU A 29 -3.55 2.32 12.62
N LYS A 30 -3.09 2.78 13.79
CA LYS A 30 -1.87 3.58 13.92
C LYS A 30 -0.94 3.02 14.98
N GLY A 31 0.36 3.12 14.70
CA GLY A 31 1.40 2.62 15.60
C GLY A 31 1.48 1.09 15.66
N ASN A 32 2.17 0.59 16.67
CA ASN A 32 2.33 -0.86 16.84
C ASN A 32 0.99 -1.52 17.21
N GLN A 33 0.67 -2.65 16.57
CA GLN A 33 -0.59 -3.37 16.75
C GLN A 33 -0.35 -4.85 17.11
N ASN A 34 -1.29 -5.40 17.88
CA ASN A 34 -1.46 -6.85 18.02
C ASN A 34 -2.63 -7.27 17.12
N ILE A 35 -2.35 -8.17 16.19
CA ILE A 35 -3.31 -8.63 15.19
C ILE A 35 -3.69 -10.08 15.51
N SER A 36 -4.98 -10.31 15.81
CA SER A 36 -5.48 -11.66 16.05
C SER A 36 -5.86 -12.34 14.74
N LEU A 37 -5.28 -13.54 14.50
CA LEU A 37 -5.64 -14.36 13.34
C LEU A 37 -7.11 -14.76 13.31
N GLU A 38 -7.75 -14.84 14.46
CA GLU A 38 -9.16 -15.24 14.58
C GLU A 38 -10.13 -14.27 13.89
N ASN A 39 -9.67 -13.03 13.63
CA ASN A 39 -10.46 -12.01 12.96
C ASN A 39 -10.45 -12.11 11.42
N TYR A 40 -9.70 -13.08 10.84
CA TYR A 40 -9.49 -13.21 9.40
C TYR A 40 -9.74 -14.66 8.96
N GLY A 41 -10.28 -14.82 7.77
CA GLY A 41 -10.37 -16.13 7.13
C GLY A 41 -8.99 -16.67 6.76
N ARG A 42 -8.17 -15.84 6.11
CA ARG A 42 -6.72 -16.06 5.89
C ARG A 42 -6.01 -14.72 5.78
N LEU A 43 -5.31 -14.33 6.83
CA LEU A 43 -4.56 -13.07 6.87
C LEU A 43 -3.34 -13.15 5.96
N GLY A 44 -3.23 -12.18 5.04
CA GLY A 44 -2.00 -11.84 4.32
C GLY A 44 -1.52 -10.45 4.72
N ILE A 45 -0.22 -10.24 4.70
CA ILE A 45 0.41 -8.97 5.07
C ILE A 45 1.25 -8.47 3.90
N GLU A 46 0.97 -7.25 3.47
CA GLU A 46 1.72 -6.52 2.46
C GLU A 46 2.48 -5.36 3.11
N PHE A 47 3.64 -5.02 2.55
CA PHE A 47 4.63 -4.09 3.10
C PHE A 47 4.73 -2.89 2.17
N GLU A 48 4.14 -1.76 2.55
CA GLU A 48 3.88 -0.66 1.65
C GLU A 48 4.38 0.70 2.16
N LEU A 49 4.57 1.62 1.22
CA LEU A 49 4.55 3.05 1.52
C LEU A 49 3.10 3.53 1.49
N ALA A 50 2.63 4.17 2.56
CA ALA A 50 1.38 4.91 2.56
C ALA A 50 1.66 6.40 2.38
N ILE A 51 0.86 7.07 1.55
CA ILE A 51 1.02 8.49 1.21
C ILE A 51 -0.22 9.27 1.66
N GLU A 52 -0.02 10.33 2.48
CA GLU A 52 -1.08 11.24 2.93
C GLU A 52 -1.15 12.46 2.01
N ILE A 53 -2.30 12.67 1.40
CA ILE A 53 -2.56 13.79 0.52
C ILE A 53 -2.59 15.10 1.31
N GLY A 54 -1.78 16.08 0.90
CA GLY A 54 -1.62 17.37 1.57
C GLY A 54 -2.56 18.46 1.10
N GLU A 55 -2.97 18.41 -0.16
CA GLU A 55 -3.94 19.32 -0.77
C GLU A 55 -4.80 18.60 -1.79
N ASP A 56 -5.96 19.16 -2.12
CA ASP A 56 -6.84 18.59 -3.15
C ASP A 56 -6.13 18.59 -4.51
N PHE A 57 -6.21 17.46 -5.22
CA PHE A 57 -5.52 17.34 -6.51
C PHE A 57 -6.19 18.15 -7.63
N GLY A 58 -7.50 18.44 -7.49
CA GLY A 58 -8.26 19.18 -8.51
C GLY A 58 -8.29 18.47 -9.85
N SER A 59 -8.45 19.23 -10.92
CA SER A 59 -8.30 18.71 -12.28
C SER A 59 -6.82 18.45 -12.55
N ILE A 60 -6.49 17.20 -12.85
CA ILE A 60 -5.13 16.81 -13.18
C ILE A 60 -4.87 17.10 -14.66
N PHE A 61 -3.79 17.82 -14.90
CA PHE A 61 -3.23 17.92 -16.23
C PHE A 61 -2.56 16.59 -16.60
N LYS A 62 -2.78 16.09 -17.80
CA LYS A 62 -2.07 14.91 -18.31
C LYS A 62 -0.57 15.14 -18.16
N ASN A 63 0.13 14.09 -17.68
CA ASN A 63 1.58 14.05 -17.46
C ASN A 63 2.08 14.76 -16.20
N MET A 64 1.38 14.62 -15.06
CA MET A 64 1.94 15.02 -13.76
C MET A 64 3.25 14.26 -13.49
N THR A 65 4.30 14.98 -13.11
CA THR A 65 5.57 14.37 -12.71
C THR A 65 5.53 13.87 -11.27
N VAL A 66 6.51 13.03 -10.89
CA VAL A 66 6.66 12.57 -9.51
C VAL A 66 6.90 13.75 -8.57
N GLU A 67 7.72 14.73 -8.96
CA GLU A 67 8.03 15.91 -8.17
C GLU A 67 6.78 16.78 -7.94
N GLU A 68 5.97 16.98 -8.97
CA GLU A 68 4.69 17.70 -8.86
C GLU A 68 3.74 16.95 -7.91
N CYS A 69 3.66 15.62 -8.02
CA CYS A 69 2.87 14.79 -7.12
C CYS A 69 3.38 14.91 -5.67
N MET A 70 4.70 14.82 -5.46
CA MET A 70 5.33 14.94 -4.13
C MET A 70 5.03 16.28 -3.47
N SER A 71 4.96 17.38 -4.24
CA SER A 71 4.64 18.71 -3.71
C SER A 71 3.23 18.80 -3.11
N LYS A 72 2.31 17.92 -3.52
CA LYS A 72 0.92 17.84 -3.03
C LYS A 72 0.73 16.89 -1.85
N VAL A 73 1.80 16.28 -1.36
CA VAL A 73 1.78 15.29 -0.28
C VAL A 73 2.19 15.92 1.05
N SER A 74 1.46 15.62 2.12
CA SER A 74 1.75 16.15 3.46
C SER A 74 2.64 15.24 4.29
N ALA A 75 2.61 13.94 4.04
CA ALA A 75 3.42 12.96 4.77
C ALA A 75 3.43 11.59 4.07
N VAL A 76 4.43 10.79 4.44
CA VAL A 76 4.56 9.40 4.07
C VAL A 76 4.73 8.52 5.32
N TYR A 77 4.38 7.25 5.21
CA TYR A 77 4.45 6.27 6.31
C TYR A 77 4.93 4.91 5.81
N PRO A 78 5.80 4.20 6.53
CA PRO A 78 5.86 2.76 6.39
C PRO A 78 4.53 2.18 6.88
N ALA A 79 3.97 1.22 6.15
CA ALA A 79 2.65 0.69 6.45
C ALA A 79 2.55 -0.81 6.17
N PHE A 80 1.63 -1.46 6.88
CA PHE A 80 1.14 -2.77 6.48
C PHE A 80 -0.25 -2.64 5.88
N GLU A 81 -0.49 -3.29 4.75
CA GLU A 81 -1.84 -3.65 4.36
C GLU A 81 -2.14 -5.06 4.88
N LEU A 82 -3.23 -5.21 5.61
CA LEU A 82 -3.74 -6.48 6.08
C LEU A 82 -4.85 -6.90 5.12
N ILE A 83 -4.60 -7.93 4.34
CA ILE A 83 -5.59 -8.50 3.44
C ILE A 83 -6.21 -9.76 4.05
N ASP A 84 -7.49 -9.98 3.80
CA ASP A 84 -8.19 -11.23 4.11
C ASP A 84 -8.72 -11.83 2.81
N ASP A 85 -8.02 -12.79 2.25
CA ASP A 85 -8.44 -13.45 1.03
C ASP A 85 -9.49 -14.56 1.27
N ARG A 86 -9.85 -14.80 2.53
CA ARG A 86 -10.88 -15.76 2.97
C ARG A 86 -10.67 -17.16 2.38
N ASN A 87 -9.42 -17.58 2.25
CA ASN A 87 -9.02 -18.82 1.60
C ASN A 87 -9.48 -18.94 0.13
N ALA A 88 -9.47 -17.83 -0.59
CA ALA A 88 -9.83 -17.81 -2.01
C ALA A 88 -8.97 -18.80 -2.81
N ASP A 89 -9.62 -19.52 -3.72
CA ASP A 89 -8.94 -20.32 -4.72
C ASP A 89 -8.46 -19.42 -5.85
N TYR A 90 -7.17 -19.10 -5.86
CA TYR A 90 -6.56 -18.18 -6.83
C TYR A 90 -6.72 -18.63 -8.29
N SER A 91 -7.00 -19.92 -8.54
CA SER A 91 -7.30 -20.41 -9.90
C SER A 91 -8.69 -20.00 -10.41
N LYS A 92 -9.57 -19.56 -9.51
CA LYS A 92 -10.96 -19.18 -9.80
C LYS A 92 -11.26 -17.70 -9.59
N VAL A 93 -10.36 -16.96 -8.96
CA VAL A 93 -10.54 -15.51 -8.78
C VAL A 93 -10.44 -14.79 -10.12
N ASN A 94 -11.20 -13.72 -10.24
CA ASN A 94 -11.15 -12.81 -11.39
C ASN A 94 -11.20 -11.35 -10.93
N LEU A 95 -10.91 -10.44 -11.85
CA LEU A 95 -10.82 -9.01 -11.54
C LEU A 95 -12.14 -8.47 -10.95
N ILE A 96 -13.29 -8.91 -11.45
CA ILE A 96 -14.60 -8.40 -11.00
C ILE A 96 -14.84 -8.80 -9.54
N SER A 97 -14.69 -10.09 -9.21
CA SER A 97 -14.88 -10.58 -7.84
C SER A 97 -13.90 -9.93 -6.86
N THR A 98 -12.61 -9.80 -7.24
CA THR A 98 -11.59 -9.18 -6.40
C THR A 98 -11.85 -7.69 -6.20
N THR A 99 -12.32 -6.97 -7.24
CA THR A 99 -12.71 -5.56 -7.13
C THR A 99 -13.93 -5.39 -6.23
N ALA A 100 -14.95 -6.24 -6.39
CA ALA A 100 -16.16 -6.21 -5.56
C ALA A 100 -15.84 -6.49 -4.08
N ASP A 101 -14.83 -7.30 -3.80
CA ASP A 101 -14.33 -7.59 -2.46
C ASP A 101 -13.21 -6.62 -2.01
N ASN A 102 -13.20 -5.42 -2.57
CA ASN A 102 -12.27 -4.34 -2.21
C ASN A 102 -10.80 -4.79 -2.24
N SER A 103 -10.46 -5.73 -3.13
CA SER A 103 -9.10 -6.29 -3.23
C SER A 103 -8.61 -6.89 -1.91
N TRP A 104 -9.53 -7.53 -1.18
CA TRP A 104 -9.29 -8.20 0.11
C TRP A 104 -8.79 -7.27 1.23
N ASN A 105 -8.82 -5.94 1.05
CA ASN A 105 -8.41 -5.03 2.11
C ASN A 105 -9.29 -5.20 3.35
N ALA A 106 -8.69 -5.57 4.46
CA ALA A 106 -9.34 -5.67 5.76
C ALA A 106 -8.93 -4.50 6.66
N ASN A 107 -7.63 -4.28 6.85
CA ASN A 107 -7.09 -3.19 7.65
C ASN A 107 -5.83 -2.59 7.02
N THR A 108 -5.47 -1.40 7.47
CA THR A 108 -4.18 -0.76 7.19
C THR A 108 -3.55 -0.34 8.50
N VAL A 109 -2.27 -0.65 8.72
CA VAL A 109 -1.52 -0.22 9.90
C VAL A 109 -0.49 0.81 9.47
N LEU A 110 -0.68 2.07 9.87
CA LEU A 110 0.26 3.17 9.61
C LEU A 110 1.31 3.25 10.71
N GLY A 111 2.57 3.25 10.33
CA GLY A 111 3.70 3.45 11.21
C GLY A 111 4.02 4.91 11.50
N SER A 112 5.30 5.21 11.62
CA SER A 112 5.80 6.57 11.90
C SER A 112 5.45 7.53 10.77
N LYS A 113 4.86 8.67 11.11
CA LYS A 113 4.59 9.76 10.15
C LYS A 113 5.88 10.52 9.84
N SER A 114 6.31 10.53 8.57
CA SER A 114 7.40 11.39 8.10
C SER A 114 6.85 12.54 7.26
N LYS A 115 7.31 13.77 7.59
CA LYS A 115 7.06 14.97 6.80
C LYS A 115 8.31 15.44 6.05
N ASN A 116 9.47 14.90 6.41
CA ASN A 116 10.76 15.23 5.80
C ASN A 116 11.14 14.12 4.83
N PHE A 117 10.56 14.11 3.65
CA PHE A 117 10.71 13.04 2.66
C PHE A 117 11.06 13.54 1.25
N SER A 118 10.90 14.84 0.98
CA SER A 118 11.06 15.39 -0.38
C SER A 118 12.47 15.29 -0.97
N HIS A 119 13.47 15.02 -0.12
CA HIS A 119 14.86 14.81 -0.55
C HIS A 119 15.17 13.34 -0.90
N LEU A 120 14.24 12.42 -0.67
CA LEU A 120 14.44 10.98 -0.90
C LEU A 120 14.09 10.60 -2.34
N ASP A 121 14.89 9.72 -2.93
CA ASP A 121 14.56 9.06 -4.19
C ASP A 121 13.78 7.76 -3.91
N PHE A 122 12.47 7.83 -4.03
CA PHE A 122 11.60 6.69 -3.80
C PHE A 122 11.62 5.62 -4.92
N SER A 123 12.39 5.80 -5.98
CA SER A 123 12.63 4.73 -6.94
C SER A 123 13.66 3.72 -6.42
N THR A 124 14.56 4.15 -5.54
CA THR A 124 15.71 3.35 -5.07
C THR A 124 15.84 3.28 -3.55
N ASN A 125 14.97 3.98 -2.79
CA ASN A 125 15.09 4.05 -1.34
C ASN A 125 14.95 2.67 -0.69
N ASP A 126 15.89 2.33 0.19
CA ASP A 126 15.97 1.03 0.83
C ASP A 126 14.79 0.75 1.76
N VAL A 127 14.28 -0.48 1.70
CA VAL A 127 13.26 -0.99 2.62
C VAL A 127 13.68 -2.31 3.23
N PHE A 128 13.27 -2.54 4.47
CA PHE A 128 13.62 -3.73 5.23
C PHE A 128 12.36 -4.37 5.83
N LYS A 129 12.14 -5.63 5.49
CA LYS A 129 11.14 -6.49 6.11
C LYS A 129 11.85 -7.39 7.12
N THR A 130 11.46 -7.34 8.39
CA THR A 130 11.97 -8.25 9.41
C THR A 130 10.83 -9.10 9.95
N VAL A 131 11.00 -10.42 9.89
CA VAL A 131 10.09 -11.42 10.44
C VAL A 131 10.86 -12.29 11.44
N ASN A 132 10.45 -12.26 12.70
CA ASN A 132 11.07 -13.06 13.77
C ASN A 132 12.60 -12.88 13.85
N GLY A 133 13.08 -11.66 13.62
CA GLY A 133 14.51 -11.32 13.64
C GLY A 133 15.28 -11.62 12.35
N LYS A 134 14.64 -12.18 11.32
CA LYS A 134 15.25 -12.36 10.00
C LYS A 134 14.87 -11.17 9.10
N THR A 135 15.86 -10.46 8.58
CA THR A 135 15.67 -9.27 7.76
C THR A 135 15.95 -9.57 6.29
N GLU A 136 15.05 -9.12 5.44
CA GLU A 136 15.19 -9.07 3.99
C GLU A 136 15.19 -7.60 3.54
N LYS A 137 15.95 -7.31 2.48
CA LYS A 137 16.08 -5.97 1.90
C LYS A 137 15.43 -5.92 0.51
N SER A 138 14.79 -4.80 0.20
CA SER A 138 14.25 -4.45 -1.11
C SER A 138 14.35 -2.94 -1.31
N VAL A 139 13.65 -2.38 -2.28
CA VAL A 139 13.54 -0.93 -2.52
C VAL A 139 12.08 -0.51 -2.70
N THR A 140 11.80 0.76 -2.43
CA THR A 140 10.44 1.32 -2.62
C THR A 140 9.96 1.24 -4.06
N GLY A 141 10.89 1.26 -5.04
CA GLY A 141 10.59 1.18 -6.47
C GLY A 141 10.01 -0.15 -6.96
N GLU A 142 10.01 -1.22 -6.16
CA GLU A 142 9.29 -2.46 -6.50
C GLU A 142 7.78 -2.19 -6.70
N ALA A 143 7.25 -1.16 -6.05
CA ALA A 143 5.90 -0.67 -6.27
C ALA A 143 5.88 0.35 -7.43
N LEU A 144 5.58 -0.10 -8.66
CA LEU A 144 5.40 0.74 -9.86
C LEU A 144 6.61 1.64 -10.21
N GLU A 145 7.83 1.12 -10.01
CA GLU A 145 9.10 1.83 -10.26
C GLU A 145 9.31 3.04 -9.32
N ASN A 146 8.23 3.67 -8.88
CA ASN A 146 8.18 4.70 -7.85
C ASN A 146 6.76 4.73 -7.25
N PRO A 147 6.60 4.63 -5.91
CA PRO A 147 5.28 4.59 -5.27
C PRO A 147 4.40 5.83 -5.54
N PHE A 148 4.98 6.98 -5.87
CA PHE A 148 4.21 8.16 -6.27
C PHE A 148 3.47 7.97 -7.60
N ASN A 149 3.91 7.06 -8.46
CA ASN A 149 3.17 6.66 -9.66
C ASN A 149 1.80 6.08 -9.32
N ALA A 150 1.65 5.42 -8.17
CA ALA A 150 0.35 4.95 -7.70
C ALA A 150 -0.60 6.10 -7.36
N VAL A 151 -0.09 7.20 -6.79
CA VAL A 151 -0.87 8.41 -6.49
C VAL A 151 -1.28 9.11 -7.78
N ILE A 152 -0.36 9.28 -8.72
CA ILE A 152 -0.63 9.88 -10.05
C ILE A 152 -1.72 9.08 -10.77
N TRP A 153 -1.55 7.75 -10.85
CA TRP A 153 -2.54 6.85 -11.45
C TRP A 153 -3.92 6.99 -10.78
N MET A 154 -3.95 7.01 -9.44
CA MET A 154 -5.20 7.13 -8.69
C MET A 154 -5.88 8.48 -8.96
N ALA A 155 -5.11 9.53 -9.02
CA ALA A 155 -5.60 10.87 -9.28
C ALA A 155 -6.20 10.97 -10.70
N GLU A 156 -5.52 10.46 -11.72
CA GLU A 156 -6.04 10.38 -13.09
C GLU A 156 -7.30 9.50 -13.19
N PHE A 157 -7.27 8.33 -12.51
CA PHE A 157 -8.43 7.43 -12.48
C PHE A 157 -9.69 8.12 -11.91
N LEU A 158 -9.53 8.87 -10.81
CA LEU A 158 -10.63 9.60 -10.18
C LEU A 158 -11.11 10.78 -11.05
N ASN A 159 -10.18 11.55 -11.61
CA ASN A 159 -10.51 12.68 -12.50
C ASN A 159 -11.32 12.25 -13.72
N ASN A 160 -10.95 11.12 -14.35
CA ASN A 160 -11.69 10.55 -15.47
C ASN A 160 -13.13 10.12 -15.11
N ARG A 161 -13.50 10.16 -13.82
CA ARG A 161 -14.82 9.81 -13.27
C ARG A 161 -15.50 10.98 -12.57
N GLY A 162 -15.02 12.22 -12.79
CA GLY A 162 -15.56 13.42 -12.17
C GLY A 162 -15.33 13.50 -10.65
N SER A 163 -14.29 12.81 -10.14
CA SER A 163 -13.88 12.81 -8.75
C SER A 163 -12.40 13.20 -8.63
N GLU A 164 -11.87 13.35 -7.42
CA GLU A 164 -10.48 13.72 -7.21
C GLU A 164 -9.95 13.17 -5.88
N LEU A 165 -8.61 13.12 -5.73
CA LEU A 165 -7.98 12.91 -4.44
C LEU A 165 -8.11 14.17 -3.59
N LYS A 166 -8.55 13.98 -2.35
CA LYS A 166 -8.77 15.05 -1.39
C LYS A 166 -7.71 15.07 -0.30
N LYS A 167 -7.41 16.28 0.19
CA LYS A 167 -6.57 16.49 1.37
C LYS A 167 -6.96 15.57 2.52
N GLY A 168 -5.95 14.97 3.16
CA GLY A 168 -6.10 14.05 4.30
C GLY A 168 -6.43 12.60 3.91
N GLN A 169 -6.68 12.30 2.64
CA GLN A 169 -6.82 10.92 2.20
C GLN A 169 -5.47 10.19 2.22
N ILE A 170 -5.53 8.87 2.47
CA ILE A 170 -4.37 7.97 2.44
C ILE A 170 -4.42 7.12 1.17
N VAL A 171 -3.28 7.00 0.49
CA VAL A 171 -3.09 6.10 -0.64
C VAL A 171 -2.06 5.04 -0.25
N MET A 172 -2.45 3.75 -0.27
CA MET A 172 -1.54 2.62 -0.24
C MET A 172 -1.06 2.36 -1.65
N THR A 173 0.26 2.20 -1.83
CA THR A 173 0.91 2.33 -3.14
C THR A 173 1.31 1.01 -3.78
N GLY A 174 1.16 -0.10 -3.07
CA GLY A 174 1.56 -1.44 -3.49
C GLY A 174 2.74 -1.97 -2.69
N SER A 175 2.77 -3.29 -2.55
CA SER A 175 3.76 -3.97 -1.71
C SER A 175 5.14 -4.00 -2.35
N THR A 176 6.17 -3.77 -1.52
CA THR A 176 7.59 -3.86 -1.88
C THR A 176 8.19 -5.26 -1.67
N PHE A 177 7.40 -6.17 -1.10
CA PHE A 177 7.74 -7.58 -0.90
C PHE A 177 6.54 -8.46 -1.30
N PRO A 178 6.74 -9.75 -1.59
CA PRO A 178 5.64 -10.69 -1.71
C PRO A 178 4.78 -10.73 -0.44
N THR A 179 3.47 -10.91 -0.60
CA THR A 179 2.52 -11.06 0.51
C THR A 179 2.99 -12.15 1.48
N TYR A 180 3.06 -11.82 2.75
CA TYR A 180 3.43 -12.74 3.82
C TYR A 180 2.18 -13.27 4.53
N PHE A 181 2.06 -14.59 4.65
CA PHE A 181 0.98 -15.26 5.39
C PHE A 181 1.50 -15.66 6.78
N PRO A 182 1.12 -14.92 7.83
CA PRO A 182 1.72 -15.08 9.15
C PRO A 182 1.16 -16.27 9.91
N GLN A 183 1.94 -16.67 10.94
CA GLN A 183 1.54 -17.65 11.96
C GLN A 183 1.40 -16.95 13.32
N LYS A 184 0.61 -17.55 14.20
CA LYS A 184 0.50 -17.08 15.59
C LYS A 184 1.87 -17.03 16.27
N GLY A 185 2.17 -15.90 16.91
CA GLY A 185 3.46 -15.63 17.56
C GLY A 185 4.45 -14.88 16.68
N ASP A 186 4.18 -14.69 15.39
CA ASP A 186 5.05 -13.93 14.50
C ASP A 186 5.14 -12.46 14.93
N ARG A 187 6.33 -11.90 14.76
CA ARG A 187 6.63 -10.48 14.97
C ARG A 187 7.18 -9.90 13.69
N LEU A 188 6.49 -8.90 13.18
CA LEU A 188 6.87 -8.26 11.92
C LEU A 188 7.25 -6.80 12.16
N GLU A 189 8.34 -6.38 11.52
CA GLU A 189 8.75 -5.00 11.42
C GLU A 189 8.95 -4.66 9.94
N TYR A 190 8.51 -3.47 9.54
CA TYR A 190 8.78 -2.90 8.25
C TYR A 190 9.41 -1.52 8.42
N GLU A 191 10.56 -1.33 7.82
CA GLU A 191 11.31 -0.08 7.83
C GLU A 191 11.49 0.44 6.41
N ILE A 192 11.27 1.73 6.24
CA ILE A 192 11.69 2.50 5.05
C ILE A 192 12.79 3.43 5.53
N LEU A 193 13.97 3.32 4.94
CA LEU A 193 15.15 4.11 5.35
C LEU A 193 14.83 5.60 5.29
N ASP A 194 15.22 6.34 6.33
CA ASP A 194 14.99 7.79 6.49
C ASP A 194 13.50 8.24 6.52
N VAL A 195 12.56 7.27 6.47
CA VAL A 195 11.12 7.53 6.66
C VAL A 195 10.66 7.08 8.05
N GLY A 196 10.98 5.84 8.43
CA GLY A 196 10.60 5.30 9.73
C GLY A 196 10.20 3.84 9.70
N LYS A 197 9.47 3.40 10.76
CA LYS A 197 9.13 1.99 10.99
C LYS A 197 7.69 1.79 11.39
N THR A 198 7.21 0.56 11.15
CA THR A 198 5.96 0.04 11.70
C THR A 198 6.16 -1.40 12.18
N LYS A 199 5.39 -1.82 13.20
CA LYS A 199 5.50 -3.17 13.80
C LYS A 199 4.13 -3.74 14.07
N ILE A 200 4.00 -5.05 13.88
CA ILE A 200 2.83 -5.82 14.33
C ILE A 200 3.27 -7.12 14.99
N ASN A 201 2.49 -7.57 15.97
CA ASN A 201 2.61 -8.90 16.56
C ASN A 201 1.36 -9.70 16.19
N ILE A 202 1.53 -10.96 15.84
CA ILE A 202 0.43 -11.87 15.51
C ILE A 202 0.06 -12.67 16.76
N VAL A 203 -1.19 -12.59 17.20
CA VAL A 203 -1.69 -13.23 18.43
C VAL A 203 -2.85 -14.17 18.16
#